data_48cbd5244e83d2f65a47b7e2aa45ffcc
#
_entry.id   48cbd5244e83d2f65a47b7e2aa45ffcc
#
_cell.length_a   1.000
_cell.length_b   1.000
_cell.length_c   1.000
_cell.angle_alpha   90.00
_cell.angle_beta   90.00
_cell.angle_gamma   90.00
#
_symmetry.space_group_name_H-M   'P 1'
#
loop_
_entity.id
_entity.type
_entity.pdbx_description
1 polymer ?
#
loop_
_entity_poly.entity_id
_entity_poly.type
_entity_poly.pdbx_seq_one_letter_code
_entity_poly.pdbx_strand_id
1 'polypeptide(L)'
;MSTISFSTTSALRGIRILSLALNLPGPAALMRLRSMGATCTKAEPPAPPGLASSDPMLQYNATAYAHMHQGIKTLAINLKTEAGQARLHKALARTDVLLTSFRPSALNKLGLSWQRLHQAFPQLNVVTIVGAPGQRAEEPGHDLTYQADAGLITGTELPASLLADMGGALMASEAVLAAVLARARKGQGVMQEVALSSAADWLALPRHWGLTTPNAVLGGIHAGYRIYSCKNGRVALAALEPHFAAAMCQVMGIEMKGMTTLLKPDTHQAVATFVAGKTRAQLDKLAEQHDIPLHTMA
;
A
#
# COMPACT_ATOMS: atom_id res chain seq x y z
N MET A 1 2.78 -15.11 -11.10
CA MET A 1 2.69 -14.15 -9.98
C MET A 1 4.11 -13.82 -9.54
N SER A 2 4.49 -12.54 -9.55
CA SER A 2 5.78 -12.11 -9.00
C SER A 2 5.76 -12.38 -7.50
N THR A 3 6.72 -13.16 -7.01
CA THR A 3 6.90 -13.38 -5.57
C THR A 3 7.45 -12.10 -4.97
N ILE A 4 6.60 -11.37 -4.23
CA ILE A 4 7.06 -10.22 -3.44
C ILE A 4 8.02 -10.78 -2.38
N SER A 5 9.31 -10.54 -2.57
CA SER A 5 10.33 -10.86 -1.55
C SER A 5 10.37 -9.70 -0.55
N PHE A 6 9.87 -9.93 0.66
CA PHE A 6 10.13 -9.02 1.76
C PHE A 6 11.50 -9.35 2.36
N SER A 7 12.29 -8.32 2.68
CA SER A 7 13.48 -8.51 3.51
C SER A 7 13.06 -9.16 4.84
N THR A 8 13.49 -10.39 5.07
CA THR A 8 13.18 -11.15 6.28
C THR A 8 14.05 -10.66 7.43
N THR A 9 13.64 -9.59 8.08
CA THR A 9 14.24 -9.18 9.36
C THR A 9 13.53 -9.92 10.48
N SER A 10 14.24 -10.28 11.54
CA SER A 10 13.63 -10.86 12.75
C SER A 10 13.25 -9.77 13.78
N ALA A 11 13.01 -8.54 13.33
CA ALA A 11 12.79 -7.39 14.22
C ALA A 11 11.59 -7.54 15.15
N LEU A 12 10.59 -8.31 14.74
CA LEU A 12 9.39 -8.61 15.53
C LEU A 12 9.37 -10.03 16.09
N ARG A 13 10.53 -10.71 16.16
CA ARG A 13 10.60 -12.04 16.79
C ARG A 13 10.13 -11.96 18.25
N GLY A 14 9.21 -12.85 18.63
CA GLY A 14 8.60 -12.88 19.96
C GLY A 14 7.38 -11.98 20.12
N ILE A 15 7.09 -11.09 19.17
CA ILE A 15 5.89 -10.26 19.18
C ILE A 15 4.69 -11.04 18.64
N ARG A 16 3.60 -11.04 19.39
CA ARG A 16 2.33 -11.71 19.05
C ARG A 16 1.29 -10.67 18.67
N ILE A 17 0.77 -10.79 17.47
CA ILE A 17 -0.23 -9.87 16.89
C ILE A 17 -1.54 -10.62 16.73
N LEU A 18 -2.61 -10.06 17.29
CA LEU A 18 -3.98 -10.47 17.04
C LEU A 18 -4.66 -9.42 16.16
N SER A 19 -5.21 -9.82 15.02
CA SER A 19 -5.96 -8.92 14.14
C SER A 19 -7.43 -9.26 14.13
N LEU A 20 -8.27 -8.23 14.24
CA LEU A 20 -9.71 -8.27 13.96
C LEU A 20 -10.04 -7.60 12.62
N ALA A 21 -9.02 -7.14 11.88
CA ALA A 21 -9.21 -6.43 10.62
C ALA A 21 -9.55 -7.40 9.49
N LEU A 22 -10.51 -6.99 8.66
CA LEU A 22 -10.98 -7.70 7.48
C LEU A 22 -10.59 -6.91 6.20
N ASN A 23 -10.96 -7.43 5.05
CA ASN A 23 -10.67 -6.89 3.72
C ASN A 23 -9.16 -6.85 3.41
N LEU A 24 -8.65 -5.73 2.83
CA LEU A 24 -7.29 -5.68 2.31
C LEU A 24 -6.27 -5.06 3.28
N PRO A 25 -6.47 -3.86 3.86
CA PRO A 25 -5.37 -3.17 4.55
C PRO A 25 -4.85 -3.91 5.78
N GLY A 26 -5.74 -4.48 6.60
CA GLY A 26 -5.34 -5.24 7.78
C GLY A 26 -4.60 -6.54 7.47
N PRO A 27 -5.15 -7.45 6.66
CA PRO A 27 -4.46 -8.66 6.22
C PRO A 27 -3.13 -8.40 5.49
N ALA A 28 -3.04 -7.37 4.65
CA ALA A 28 -1.79 -6.98 4.00
C ALA A 28 -0.73 -6.49 5.01
N ALA A 29 -1.15 -5.73 6.04
CA ALA A 29 -0.28 -5.36 7.15
C ALA A 29 0.20 -6.59 7.93
N LEU A 30 -0.69 -7.56 8.23
CA LEU A 30 -0.31 -8.80 8.90
C LEU A 30 0.70 -9.61 8.10
N MET A 31 0.53 -9.71 6.78
CA MET A 31 1.47 -10.39 5.90
C MET A 31 2.89 -9.78 6.01
N ARG A 32 2.99 -8.45 6.02
CA ARG A 32 4.26 -7.73 6.23
C ARG A 32 4.85 -7.97 7.62
N LEU A 33 4.03 -7.84 8.67
CA LEU A 33 4.48 -8.02 10.06
C LEU A 33 4.96 -9.45 10.32
N ARG A 34 4.30 -10.44 9.71
CA ARG A 34 4.77 -11.84 9.74
C ARG A 34 6.14 -11.98 9.07
N SER A 35 6.38 -11.33 7.93
CA SER A 35 7.69 -11.36 7.27
C SER A 35 8.81 -10.72 8.11
N MET A 36 8.47 -9.83 9.05
CA MET A 36 9.38 -9.26 10.05
C MET A 36 9.56 -10.15 11.30
N GLY A 37 8.99 -11.35 11.32
CA GLY A 37 9.16 -12.34 12.39
C GLY A 37 8.07 -12.36 13.45
N ALA A 38 7.01 -11.56 13.34
CA ALA A 38 5.88 -11.61 14.28
C ALA A 38 5.08 -12.91 14.16
N THR A 39 4.53 -13.37 15.28
CA THR A 39 3.52 -14.42 15.30
C THR A 39 2.15 -13.79 15.12
N CYS A 40 1.52 -14.01 13.97
CA CYS A 40 0.25 -13.39 13.61
C CYS A 40 -0.91 -14.36 13.72
N THR A 41 -2.00 -13.89 14.32
CA THR A 41 -3.29 -14.57 14.39
C THR A 41 -4.36 -13.60 13.94
N LYS A 42 -5.30 -14.04 13.09
CA LYS A 42 -6.47 -13.27 12.68
C LYS A 42 -7.72 -13.87 13.28
N ALA A 43 -8.58 -13.07 13.89
CA ALA A 43 -9.90 -13.49 14.32
C ALA A 43 -10.97 -12.89 13.41
N GLU A 44 -11.83 -13.73 12.89
CA GLU A 44 -12.94 -13.41 11.99
C GLU A 44 -14.27 -13.80 12.64
N PRO A 45 -15.38 -13.17 12.28
CA PRO A 45 -16.70 -13.73 12.57
C PRO A 45 -16.83 -15.15 12.00
N PRO A 46 -17.70 -16.00 12.56
CA PRO A 46 -17.98 -17.29 11.94
C PRO A 46 -18.40 -17.15 10.48
N ALA A 47 -17.87 -18.01 9.64
CA ALA A 47 -18.21 -18.00 8.22
C ALA A 47 -19.71 -18.31 8.01
N PRO A 48 -20.37 -17.65 7.05
CA PRO A 48 -21.70 -18.05 6.61
C PRO A 48 -21.71 -19.50 6.09
N PRO A 49 -22.86 -20.18 6.12
CA PRO A 49 -22.99 -21.51 5.56
C PRO A 49 -22.46 -21.60 4.12
N GLY A 50 -21.62 -22.61 3.86
CA GLY A 50 -21.01 -22.82 2.53
C GLY A 50 -19.78 -21.96 2.19
N LEU A 51 -19.37 -21.04 3.07
CA LEU A 51 -18.15 -20.24 2.89
C LEU A 51 -17.07 -20.66 3.87
N ALA A 52 -15.80 -20.54 3.45
CA ALA A 52 -14.64 -20.87 4.28
C ALA A 52 -14.23 -19.72 5.23
N SER A 53 -14.65 -18.47 4.96
CA SER A 53 -14.38 -17.28 5.75
C SER A 53 -15.51 -16.28 5.63
N SER A 54 -15.65 -15.42 6.64
CA SER A 54 -16.53 -14.25 6.62
C SER A 54 -15.84 -13.00 6.06
N ASP A 55 -14.55 -13.08 5.75
CA ASP A 55 -13.81 -11.96 5.16
C ASP A 55 -14.26 -11.74 3.71
N PRO A 56 -14.73 -10.52 3.35
CA PRO A 56 -15.13 -10.22 1.97
C PRO A 56 -14.05 -10.48 0.93
N MET A 57 -12.79 -10.39 1.29
CA MET A 57 -11.67 -10.65 0.37
C MET A 57 -11.69 -12.08 -0.20
N LEU A 58 -12.18 -13.06 0.56
CA LEU A 58 -12.35 -14.42 0.04
C LEU A 58 -13.31 -14.45 -1.15
N GLN A 59 -14.38 -13.64 -1.12
CA GLN A 59 -15.38 -13.57 -2.19
C GLN A 59 -14.85 -12.78 -3.38
N TYR A 60 -14.06 -11.73 -3.15
CA TYR A 60 -13.48 -10.94 -4.23
C TYR A 60 -12.39 -11.72 -4.98
N ASN A 61 -11.49 -12.39 -4.24
CA ASN A 61 -10.40 -13.16 -4.82
C ASN A 61 -9.84 -14.17 -3.81
N ALA A 62 -10.24 -15.43 -3.95
CA ALA A 62 -9.82 -16.53 -3.06
C ALA A 62 -8.30 -16.76 -3.07
N THR A 63 -7.63 -16.56 -4.23
CA THR A 63 -6.18 -16.71 -4.36
C THR A 63 -5.44 -15.61 -3.59
N ALA A 64 -5.91 -14.36 -3.69
CA ALA A 64 -5.34 -13.24 -2.94
C ALA A 64 -5.58 -13.43 -1.43
N TYR A 65 -6.78 -13.87 -1.02
CA TYR A 65 -7.07 -14.21 0.37
C TYR A 65 -6.10 -15.26 0.91
N ALA A 66 -5.93 -16.38 0.21
CA ALA A 66 -5.01 -17.46 0.62
C ALA A 66 -3.56 -16.96 0.72
N HIS A 67 -3.10 -16.15 -0.25
CA HIS A 67 -1.77 -15.58 -0.25
C HIS A 67 -1.53 -14.67 0.96
N MET A 68 -2.45 -13.75 1.26
CA MET A 68 -2.34 -12.84 2.41
C MET A 68 -2.32 -13.57 3.75
N HIS A 69 -2.99 -14.74 3.84
CA HIS A 69 -3.11 -15.51 5.07
C HIS A 69 -2.11 -16.65 5.18
N GLN A 70 -1.19 -16.79 4.23
CA GLN A 70 -0.18 -17.86 4.27
C GLN A 70 0.64 -17.80 5.56
N GLY A 71 0.55 -18.87 6.38
CA GLY A 71 1.23 -18.96 7.68
C GLY A 71 0.67 -18.05 8.79
N ILE A 72 -0.53 -17.50 8.59
CA ILE A 72 -1.29 -16.76 9.60
C ILE A 72 -2.42 -17.66 10.10
N LYS A 73 -2.52 -17.83 11.41
CA LYS A 73 -3.60 -18.62 12.02
C LYS A 73 -4.90 -17.81 11.99
N THR A 74 -5.98 -18.40 11.46
CA THR A 74 -7.32 -17.81 11.50
C THR A 74 -8.16 -18.47 12.59
N LEU A 75 -8.92 -17.68 13.34
CA LEU A 75 -9.84 -18.09 14.40
C LEU A 75 -11.25 -17.57 14.09
N ALA A 76 -12.25 -18.44 14.11
CA ALA A 76 -13.64 -18.01 14.07
C ALA A 76 -14.10 -17.60 15.47
N ILE A 77 -14.47 -16.33 15.68
CA ILE A 77 -14.92 -15.80 16.98
C ILE A 77 -16.15 -14.91 16.75
N ASN A 78 -17.29 -15.29 17.30
CA ASN A 78 -18.47 -14.43 17.31
C ASN A 78 -18.40 -13.43 18.47
N LEU A 79 -17.96 -12.22 18.20
CA LEU A 79 -17.82 -11.15 19.20
C LEU A 79 -19.15 -10.64 19.78
N LYS A 80 -20.29 -11.07 19.24
CA LYS A 80 -21.64 -10.71 19.75
C LYS A 80 -22.11 -11.65 20.87
N THR A 81 -21.39 -12.72 21.17
CA THR A 81 -21.73 -13.69 22.20
C THR A 81 -20.77 -13.60 23.38
N GLU A 82 -21.24 -13.91 24.60
CA GLU A 82 -20.42 -13.96 25.81
C GLU A 82 -19.23 -14.94 25.66
N ALA A 83 -19.50 -16.13 25.10
CA ALA A 83 -18.47 -17.13 24.82
C ALA A 83 -17.39 -16.59 23.85
N GLY A 84 -17.80 -15.84 22.81
CA GLY A 84 -16.89 -15.19 21.87
C GLY A 84 -16.07 -14.09 22.55
N GLN A 85 -16.69 -13.26 23.38
CA GLN A 85 -16.00 -12.24 24.17
C GLN A 85 -14.98 -12.86 25.13
N ALA A 86 -15.36 -13.90 25.88
CA ALA A 86 -14.43 -14.61 26.78
C ALA A 86 -13.24 -15.21 26.00
N ARG A 87 -13.49 -15.77 24.81
CA ARG A 87 -12.46 -16.31 23.93
C ARG A 87 -11.51 -15.22 23.41
N LEU A 88 -12.04 -14.05 23.04
CA LEU A 88 -11.23 -12.89 22.64
C LEU A 88 -10.37 -12.40 23.80
N HIS A 89 -10.93 -12.22 25.00
CA HIS A 89 -10.19 -11.79 26.20
C HIS A 89 -9.03 -12.75 26.52
N LYS A 90 -9.27 -14.06 26.45
CA LYS A 90 -8.21 -15.07 26.60
C LYS A 90 -7.10 -14.95 25.56
N ALA A 91 -7.44 -14.58 24.34
CA ALA A 91 -6.45 -14.33 23.28
C ALA A 91 -5.68 -13.03 23.52
N LEU A 92 -6.37 -11.94 23.91
CA LEU A 92 -5.76 -10.63 24.21
C LEU A 92 -4.74 -10.70 25.37
N ALA A 93 -5.00 -11.50 26.39
CA ALA A 93 -4.07 -11.71 27.49
C ALA A 93 -2.68 -12.26 27.07
N ARG A 94 -2.58 -12.78 25.85
CA ARG A 94 -1.34 -13.34 25.29
C ARG A 94 -0.89 -12.57 24.03
N THR A 95 -1.42 -11.38 23.81
CA THR A 95 -1.21 -10.56 22.62
C THR A 95 -0.40 -9.32 22.98
N ASP A 96 0.57 -8.98 22.14
CA ASP A 96 1.39 -7.80 22.31
C ASP A 96 0.82 -6.59 21.52
N VAL A 97 0.13 -6.87 20.41
CA VAL A 97 -0.50 -5.85 19.58
C VAL A 97 -1.85 -6.35 19.06
N LEU A 98 -2.90 -5.58 19.33
CA LEU A 98 -4.21 -5.73 18.68
C LEU A 98 -4.26 -4.83 17.44
N LEU A 99 -4.50 -5.41 16.28
CA LEU A 99 -4.76 -4.69 15.03
C LEU A 99 -6.25 -4.81 14.69
N THR A 100 -6.93 -3.70 14.42
CA THR A 100 -8.35 -3.71 14.09
C THR A 100 -8.70 -2.69 13.02
N SER A 101 -9.75 -2.96 12.23
CA SER A 101 -10.35 -2.02 11.28
C SER A 101 -11.81 -1.70 11.60
N PHE A 102 -12.23 -1.94 12.83
CA PHE A 102 -13.57 -1.57 13.27
C PHE A 102 -13.66 -0.06 13.53
N ARG A 103 -14.79 0.53 13.16
CA ARG A 103 -15.10 1.92 13.52
C ARG A 103 -15.10 2.09 15.05
N PRO A 104 -14.74 3.27 15.57
CA PRO A 104 -14.69 3.52 17.01
C PRO A 104 -16.00 3.18 17.73
N SER A 105 -17.17 3.52 17.13
CA SER A 105 -18.49 3.18 17.67
C SER A 105 -18.73 1.67 17.77
N ALA A 106 -18.24 0.89 16.83
CA ALA A 106 -18.34 -0.56 16.85
C ALA A 106 -17.43 -1.17 17.92
N LEU A 107 -16.20 -0.67 18.09
CA LEU A 107 -15.30 -1.07 19.20
C LEU A 107 -15.93 -0.76 20.55
N ASN A 108 -16.53 0.42 20.72
CA ASN A 108 -17.21 0.80 21.94
C ASN A 108 -18.38 -0.13 22.28
N LYS A 109 -19.22 -0.47 21.29
CA LYS A 109 -20.33 -1.43 21.47
C LYS A 109 -19.86 -2.83 21.85
N LEU A 110 -18.68 -3.24 21.36
CA LEU A 110 -18.07 -4.54 21.68
C LEU A 110 -17.29 -4.53 23.00
N GLY A 111 -17.23 -3.40 23.72
CA GLY A 111 -16.43 -3.28 24.95
C GLY A 111 -14.92 -3.22 24.72
N LEU A 112 -14.49 -2.93 23.50
CA LEU A 112 -13.10 -2.90 23.06
C LEU A 112 -12.57 -1.47 22.87
N SER A 113 -13.13 -0.48 23.60
CA SER A 113 -12.56 0.86 23.61
C SER A 113 -11.14 0.86 24.17
N TRP A 114 -10.30 1.81 23.74
CA TRP A 114 -8.93 1.93 24.24
C TRP A 114 -8.86 1.95 25.75
N GLN A 115 -9.71 2.74 26.42
CA GLN A 115 -9.73 2.85 27.88
C GLN A 115 -9.96 1.50 28.57
N ARG A 116 -10.94 0.72 28.08
CA ARG A 116 -11.23 -0.61 28.61
C ARG A 116 -10.12 -1.61 28.34
N LEU A 117 -9.57 -1.60 27.12
CA LEU A 117 -8.47 -2.48 26.73
C LEU A 117 -7.21 -2.16 27.54
N HIS A 118 -6.87 -0.88 27.71
CA HIS A 118 -5.70 -0.47 28.46
C HIS A 118 -5.83 -0.77 29.95
N GLN A 119 -7.02 -0.62 30.52
CA GLN A 119 -7.31 -1.02 31.92
C GLN A 119 -7.17 -2.53 32.13
N ALA A 120 -7.70 -3.35 31.20
CA ALA A 120 -7.66 -4.80 31.31
C ALA A 120 -6.30 -5.42 30.93
N PHE A 121 -5.60 -4.80 29.99
CA PHE A 121 -4.34 -5.27 29.42
C PHE A 121 -3.35 -4.11 29.26
N PRO A 122 -2.74 -3.62 30.34
CA PRO A 122 -1.88 -2.41 30.33
C PRO A 122 -0.68 -2.48 29.39
N GLN A 123 -0.24 -3.69 29.00
CA GLN A 123 0.89 -3.92 28.09
C GLN A 123 0.46 -4.06 26.63
N LEU A 124 -0.84 -4.11 26.35
CA LEU A 124 -1.36 -4.29 25.01
C LEU A 124 -1.23 -3.00 24.20
N ASN A 125 -0.56 -3.06 23.05
CA ASN A 125 -0.65 -2.01 22.07
C ASN A 125 -1.92 -2.20 21.21
N VAL A 126 -2.53 -1.10 20.78
CA VAL A 126 -3.68 -1.13 19.89
C VAL A 126 -3.37 -0.29 18.66
N VAL A 127 -3.51 -0.89 17.47
CA VAL A 127 -3.42 -0.18 16.19
C VAL A 127 -4.78 -0.27 15.52
N THR A 128 -5.40 0.87 15.28
CA THR A 128 -6.71 0.98 14.61
C THR A 128 -6.52 1.50 13.20
N ILE A 129 -7.05 0.77 12.22
CA ILE A 129 -7.16 1.24 10.83
C ILE A 129 -8.56 1.82 10.66
N VAL A 130 -8.64 3.09 10.29
CA VAL A 130 -9.89 3.82 10.06
C VAL A 130 -9.94 4.40 8.65
N GLY A 131 -11.13 4.77 8.17
CA GLY A 131 -11.28 5.39 6.85
C GLY A 131 -10.63 6.77 6.79
N ALA A 132 -11.01 7.65 7.72
CA ALA A 132 -10.50 9.01 7.86
C ALA A 132 -10.19 9.31 9.34
N PRO A 133 -9.34 10.29 9.66
CA PRO A 133 -8.87 10.49 11.04
C PRO A 133 -9.92 11.16 11.93
N GLY A 134 -9.81 10.90 13.24
CA GLY A 134 -10.58 11.58 14.28
C GLY A 134 -12.08 11.34 14.17
N GLN A 135 -12.90 12.40 14.19
CA GLN A 135 -14.36 12.29 14.11
C GLN A 135 -14.85 11.70 12.78
N ARG A 136 -14.08 11.89 11.71
CA ARG A 136 -14.37 11.33 10.38
C ARG A 136 -14.16 9.81 10.29
N ALA A 137 -13.63 9.14 11.34
CA ALA A 137 -13.47 7.69 11.39
C ALA A 137 -14.79 6.91 11.30
N GLU A 138 -15.93 7.58 11.55
CA GLU A 138 -17.27 7.01 11.42
C GLU A 138 -17.86 7.15 10.00
N GLU A 139 -17.24 7.95 9.13
CA GLU A 139 -17.72 8.16 7.77
C GLU A 139 -17.56 6.89 6.91
N PRO A 140 -18.54 6.61 6.02
CA PRO A 140 -18.38 5.53 5.06
C PRO A 140 -17.35 5.90 3.99
N GLY A 141 -16.50 4.96 3.63
CA GLY A 141 -15.54 5.15 2.56
C GLY A 141 -14.79 3.86 2.24
N HIS A 142 -14.20 3.83 1.07
CA HIS A 142 -13.34 2.78 0.56
C HIS A 142 -12.18 3.38 -0.24
N ASP A 143 -11.21 2.59 -0.58
CA ASP A 143 -9.99 2.96 -1.30
C ASP A 143 -10.22 3.99 -2.41
N LEU A 144 -11.17 3.72 -3.31
CA LEU A 144 -11.47 4.59 -4.46
C LEU A 144 -11.87 6.00 -4.03
N THR A 145 -12.69 6.12 -2.96
CA THR A 145 -13.16 7.42 -2.46
C THR A 145 -12.04 8.21 -1.81
N TYR A 146 -11.12 7.55 -1.11
CA TYR A 146 -9.94 8.21 -0.52
C TYR A 146 -8.95 8.65 -1.59
N GLN A 147 -8.73 7.84 -2.64
CA GLN A 147 -7.91 8.24 -3.77
C GLN A 147 -8.50 9.45 -4.52
N ALA A 148 -9.82 9.50 -4.68
CA ALA A 148 -10.50 10.62 -5.31
C ALA A 148 -10.36 11.91 -4.48
N ASP A 149 -10.57 11.84 -3.17
CA ASP A 149 -10.43 12.96 -2.24
C ASP A 149 -8.99 13.52 -2.25
N ALA A 150 -8.00 12.64 -2.27
CA ALA A 150 -6.58 13.01 -2.35
C ALA A 150 -6.14 13.51 -3.75
N GLY A 151 -7.01 13.52 -4.76
CA GLY A 151 -6.69 13.95 -6.12
C GLY A 151 -5.83 12.98 -6.93
N LEU A 152 -5.76 11.70 -6.54
CA LEU A 152 -5.06 10.66 -7.29
C LEU A 152 -5.85 10.14 -8.50
N ILE A 153 -7.16 10.40 -8.54
CA ILE A 153 -8.02 10.09 -9.69
C ILE A 153 -8.02 11.30 -10.62
N THR A 154 -7.51 11.11 -11.85
CA THR A 154 -7.37 12.19 -12.83
C THR A 154 -8.29 12.08 -14.03
N GLY A 155 -9.08 11.02 -14.13
CA GLY A 155 -10.00 10.74 -15.24
C GLY A 155 -11.13 9.83 -14.80
N THR A 156 -11.74 9.12 -15.73
CA THR A 156 -12.84 8.17 -15.50
C THR A 156 -12.38 6.72 -15.37
N GLU A 157 -11.11 6.44 -15.67
CA GLU A 157 -10.54 5.10 -15.57
C GLU A 157 -10.23 4.76 -14.11
N LEU A 158 -10.47 3.50 -13.74
CA LEU A 158 -10.11 3.01 -12.41
C LEU A 158 -8.57 2.98 -12.24
N PRO A 159 -8.07 3.33 -11.05
CA PRO A 159 -6.67 3.17 -10.72
C PRO A 159 -6.21 1.72 -10.88
N ALA A 160 -4.98 1.53 -11.32
CA ALA A 160 -4.39 0.20 -11.49
C ALA A 160 -4.17 -0.56 -10.16
N SER A 161 -4.29 0.12 -9.02
CA SER A 161 -4.08 -0.46 -7.69
C SER A 161 -4.91 0.26 -6.63
N LEU A 162 -5.10 -0.40 -5.50
CA LEU A 162 -5.77 0.11 -4.30
C LEU A 162 -4.76 0.86 -3.43
N LEU A 163 -4.43 2.10 -3.81
CA LEU A 163 -3.32 2.86 -3.24
C LEU A 163 -3.56 3.27 -1.78
N ALA A 164 -4.79 3.66 -1.43
CA ALA A 164 -5.13 4.03 -0.05
C ALA A 164 -5.07 2.82 0.89
N ASP A 165 -5.59 1.67 0.48
CA ASP A 165 -5.57 0.44 1.25
C ASP A 165 -4.15 -0.09 1.43
N MET A 166 -3.35 -0.12 0.36
CA MET A 166 -1.97 -0.62 0.42
C MET A 166 -1.04 0.35 1.13
N GLY A 167 -1.21 1.66 0.95
CA GLY A 167 -0.54 2.69 1.73
C GLY A 167 -0.89 2.59 3.21
N GLY A 168 -2.18 2.41 3.52
CA GLY A 168 -2.67 2.16 4.89
C GLY A 168 -2.09 0.89 5.51
N ALA A 169 -1.91 -0.18 4.75
CA ALA A 169 -1.24 -1.40 5.22
C ALA A 169 0.23 -1.16 5.58
N LEU A 170 0.95 -0.35 4.78
CA LEU A 170 2.33 0.07 5.10
C LEU A 170 2.36 0.89 6.38
N MET A 171 1.53 1.94 6.49
CA MET A 171 1.43 2.79 7.69
C MET A 171 1.00 2.00 8.93
N ALA A 172 0.10 1.01 8.80
CA ALA A 172 -0.28 0.13 9.91
C ALA A 172 0.89 -0.75 10.37
N SER A 173 1.71 -1.24 9.45
CA SER A 173 2.93 -1.97 9.79
C SER A 173 3.94 -1.09 10.53
N GLU A 174 4.11 0.16 10.10
CA GLU A 174 4.94 1.18 10.75
C GLU A 174 4.40 1.53 12.15
N ALA A 175 3.09 1.74 12.27
CA ALA A 175 2.44 2.01 13.55
C ALA A 175 2.62 0.87 14.56
N VAL A 176 2.60 -0.39 14.11
CA VAL A 176 2.91 -1.54 14.97
C VAL A 176 4.36 -1.49 15.47
N LEU A 177 5.33 -1.23 14.59
CA LEU A 177 6.73 -1.08 14.98
C LEU A 177 6.92 0.07 15.96
N ALA A 178 6.32 1.24 15.67
CA ALA A 178 6.37 2.40 16.55
C ALA A 178 5.75 2.11 17.92
N ALA A 179 4.61 1.41 17.97
CA ALA A 179 3.94 1.03 19.21
C ALA A 179 4.79 0.06 20.06
N VAL A 180 5.43 -0.94 19.43
CA VAL A 180 6.32 -1.88 20.11
C VAL A 180 7.53 -1.15 20.71
N LEU A 181 8.15 -0.24 19.95
CA LEU A 181 9.26 0.60 20.43
C LEU A 181 8.83 1.54 21.56
N ALA A 182 7.67 2.18 21.43
CA ALA A 182 7.13 3.06 22.47
C ALA A 182 6.85 2.30 23.76
N ARG A 183 6.27 1.10 23.67
CA ARG A 183 6.04 0.22 24.84
C ARG A 183 7.35 -0.15 25.52
N ALA A 184 8.38 -0.48 24.75
CA ALA A 184 9.69 -0.83 25.33
C ALA A 184 10.31 0.32 26.16
N ARG A 185 10.02 1.58 25.77
CA ARG A 185 10.50 2.78 26.50
C ARG A 185 9.60 3.19 27.66
N LYS A 186 8.27 3.08 27.49
CA LYS A 186 7.28 3.59 28.47
C LYS A 186 6.85 2.55 29.50
N GLY A 187 7.13 1.26 29.27
CA GLY A 187 6.69 0.17 30.13
C GLY A 187 5.19 -0.14 30.03
N GLN A 188 4.46 0.47 29.11
CA GLN A 188 3.02 0.25 28.91
C GLN A 188 2.63 0.37 27.44
N GLY A 189 1.52 -0.27 27.08
CA GLY A 189 0.96 -0.24 25.73
C GLY A 189 0.52 1.15 25.31
N VAL A 190 0.48 1.38 24.02
CA VAL A 190 0.02 2.62 23.40
C VAL A 190 -1.03 2.35 22.31
N MET A 191 -1.84 3.36 22.02
CA MET A 191 -2.77 3.32 20.88
C MET A 191 -2.21 4.15 19.73
N GLN A 192 -2.37 3.63 18.51
CA GLN A 192 -2.04 4.29 17.25
C GLN A 192 -3.25 4.21 16.31
N GLU A 193 -3.59 5.31 15.68
CA GLU A 193 -4.61 5.37 14.64
C GLU A 193 -3.95 5.55 13.28
N VAL A 194 -4.39 4.78 12.29
CA VAL A 194 -3.95 4.85 10.89
C VAL A 194 -5.18 5.08 10.02
N ALA A 195 -5.22 6.22 9.34
CA ALA A 195 -6.31 6.56 8.43
C ALA A 195 -5.94 6.25 6.98
N LEU A 196 -6.82 5.56 6.25
CA LEU A 196 -6.62 5.24 4.84
C LEU A 196 -6.60 6.49 3.96
N SER A 197 -7.42 7.50 4.28
CA SER A 197 -7.38 8.80 3.61
C SER A 197 -6.03 9.50 3.78
N SER A 198 -5.45 9.46 4.99
CA SER A 198 -4.12 10.02 5.22
C SER A 198 -3.02 9.27 4.46
N ALA A 199 -3.18 7.96 4.25
CA ALA A 199 -2.28 7.19 3.40
C ALA A 199 -2.39 7.63 1.92
N ALA A 200 -3.62 7.88 1.43
CA ALA A 200 -3.82 8.43 0.10
C ALA A 200 -3.22 9.84 -0.03
N ASP A 201 -3.42 10.71 0.95
CA ASP A 201 -2.85 12.06 0.99
C ASP A 201 -1.31 12.02 0.94
N TRP A 202 -0.69 11.11 1.71
CA TRP A 202 0.77 10.92 1.69
C TRP A 202 1.26 10.53 0.30
N LEU A 203 0.59 9.60 -0.36
CA LEU A 203 0.94 9.16 -1.72
C LEU A 203 0.67 10.25 -2.77
N ALA A 204 -0.26 11.17 -2.50
CA ALA A 204 -0.57 12.31 -3.36
C ALA A 204 0.38 13.51 -3.20
N LEU A 205 1.28 13.51 -2.20
CA LEU A 205 2.20 14.64 -1.95
C LEU A 205 2.97 15.10 -3.20
N PRO A 206 3.53 14.21 -4.06
CA PRO A 206 4.20 14.68 -5.28
C PRO A 206 3.30 15.50 -6.20
N ARG A 207 2.00 15.17 -6.25
CA ARG A 207 1.00 15.94 -7.00
C ARG A 207 0.68 17.27 -6.32
N HIS A 208 0.49 17.25 -5.00
CA HIS A 208 0.23 18.47 -4.20
C HIS A 208 1.41 19.43 -4.25
N TRP A 209 2.64 18.94 -4.33
CA TRP A 209 3.84 19.74 -4.55
C TRP A 209 4.01 20.23 -6.00
N GLY A 210 3.08 19.85 -6.90
CA GLY A 210 3.13 20.24 -8.30
C GLY A 210 4.11 19.44 -9.15
N LEU A 211 4.78 18.41 -8.61
CA LEU A 211 5.81 17.66 -9.32
C LEU A 211 5.25 16.83 -10.48
N THR A 212 4.03 16.31 -10.35
CA THR A 212 3.38 15.42 -11.33
C THR A 212 2.17 16.06 -12.00
N THR A 213 2.01 17.38 -11.91
CA THR A 213 0.99 18.11 -12.66
C THR A 213 1.35 18.18 -14.16
N PRO A 214 0.37 18.30 -15.08
CA PRO A 214 0.64 18.24 -16.52
C PRO A 214 1.72 19.20 -17.04
N ASN A 215 1.93 20.33 -16.35
CA ASN A 215 2.93 21.34 -16.70
C ASN A 215 4.27 21.18 -15.97
N ALA A 216 4.48 20.08 -15.27
CA ALA A 216 5.70 19.79 -14.53
C ALA A 216 6.61 18.80 -15.30
N VAL A 217 7.89 18.82 -14.97
CA VAL A 217 8.90 17.92 -15.56
C VAL A 217 8.48 16.46 -15.45
N LEU A 218 8.09 16.02 -14.24
CA LEU A 218 7.60 14.67 -13.98
C LEU A 218 6.12 14.48 -14.35
N GLY A 219 5.45 15.52 -14.79
CA GLY A 219 4.07 15.52 -15.28
C GLY A 219 3.96 15.36 -16.79
N GLY A 220 5.09 15.23 -17.49
CA GLY A 220 5.11 14.90 -18.93
C GLY A 220 5.62 15.99 -19.86
N ILE A 221 6.13 17.15 -19.36
CA ILE A 221 6.77 18.14 -20.24
C ILE A 221 8.21 17.78 -20.61
N HIS A 222 8.81 16.76 -19.98
CA HIS A 222 10.16 16.29 -20.28
C HIS A 222 10.09 15.09 -21.23
N ALA A 223 10.64 15.21 -22.43
CA ALA A 223 10.60 14.16 -23.45
C ALA A 223 11.26 12.85 -23.00
N GLY A 224 12.24 12.90 -22.10
CA GLY A 224 12.89 11.73 -21.51
C GLY A 224 12.14 11.13 -20.32
N TYR A 225 11.01 11.70 -19.88
CA TYR A 225 10.21 11.15 -18.78
C TYR A 225 8.76 11.05 -19.21
N ARG A 226 8.44 9.97 -19.94
CA ARG A 226 7.12 9.82 -20.55
C ARG A 226 6.83 8.39 -20.97
N ILE A 227 5.54 8.09 -21.22
CA ILE A 227 5.10 6.86 -21.85
C ILE A 227 4.87 7.14 -23.33
N TYR A 228 5.48 6.31 -24.21
CA TYR A 228 5.34 6.37 -25.66
C TYR A 228 4.79 5.06 -26.22
N SER A 229 4.05 5.13 -27.33
CA SER A 229 3.65 3.95 -28.08
C SER A 229 4.82 3.44 -28.94
N CYS A 230 5.01 2.13 -29.01
CA CYS A 230 5.93 1.45 -29.91
C CYS A 230 5.18 0.48 -30.84
N LYS A 231 5.85 -0.20 -31.76
CA LYS A 231 5.19 -1.08 -32.76
C LYS A 231 4.26 -2.14 -32.19
N ASN A 232 4.60 -2.69 -31.03
CA ASN A 232 3.89 -3.81 -30.44
C ASN A 232 3.65 -3.63 -28.92
N GLY A 233 3.39 -2.39 -28.49
CA GLY A 233 3.11 -2.06 -27.11
C GLY A 233 3.49 -0.63 -26.77
N ARG A 234 3.97 -0.42 -25.57
CA ARG A 234 4.32 0.89 -25.01
C ARG A 234 5.69 0.82 -24.34
N VAL A 235 6.31 1.97 -24.10
CA VAL A 235 7.54 2.10 -23.32
C VAL A 235 7.42 3.23 -22.31
N ALA A 236 7.77 2.96 -21.08
CA ALA A 236 8.03 3.96 -20.05
C ALA A 236 9.51 4.35 -20.15
N LEU A 237 9.77 5.62 -20.42
CA LEU A 237 11.09 6.21 -20.53
C LEU A 237 11.33 7.12 -19.34
N ALA A 238 12.49 7.02 -18.68
CA ALA A 238 12.82 7.76 -17.45
C ALA A 238 14.26 8.33 -17.48
N ALA A 239 14.71 8.85 -18.61
CA ALA A 239 16.01 9.44 -18.83
C ALA A 239 16.06 10.90 -18.32
N LEU A 240 16.02 11.07 -16.99
CA LEU A 240 15.98 12.37 -16.31
C LEU A 240 17.38 12.94 -16.06
N GLU A 241 18.32 12.11 -15.64
CA GLU A 241 19.67 12.54 -15.33
C GLU A 241 20.44 12.92 -16.60
N PRO A 242 21.35 13.91 -16.55
CA PRO A 242 22.04 14.44 -17.74
C PRO A 242 22.74 13.37 -18.58
N HIS A 243 23.35 12.35 -17.97
CA HIS A 243 24.03 11.28 -18.70
C HIS A 243 23.06 10.34 -19.41
N PHE A 244 21.91 9.97 -18.79
CA PHE A 244 20.87 9.19 -19.43
C PHE A 244 20.18 9.95 -20.55
N ALA A 245 19.94 11.24 -20.32
CA ALA A 245 19.36 12.13 -21.34
C ALA A 245 20.30 12.26 -22.55
N ALA A 246 21.61 12.39 -22.34
CA ALA A 246 22.61 12.45 -23.38
C ALA A 246 22.69 11.13 -24.16
N ALA A 247 22.73 9.98 -23.49
CA ALA A 247 22.72 8.65 -24.12
C ALA A 247 21.47 8.45 -24.98
N MET A 248 20.29 8.78 -24.45
CA MET A 248 19.03 8.75 -25.19
C MET A 248 19.08 9.63 -26.44
N CYS A 249 19.49 10.89 -26.31
CA CYS A 249 19.59 11.83 -27.42
C CYS A 249 20.55 11.32 -28.50
N GLN A 250 21.71 10.79 -28.11
CA GLN A 250 22.69 10.22 -29.04
C GLN A 250 22.12 9.06 -29.83
N VAL A 251 21.46 8.12 -29.18
CA VAL A 251 20.83 6.95 -29.84
C VAL A 251 19.72 7.36 -30.80
N MET A 252 18.98 8.41 -30.45
CA MET A 252 17.85 8.91 -31.23
C MET A 252 18.25 9.97 -32.29
N GLY A 253 19.55 10.33 -32.37
CA GLY A 253 20.03 11.34 -33.31
C GLY A 253 19.57 12.76 -32.99
N ILE A 254 19.32 13.06 -31.71
CA ILE A 254 18.85 14.37 -31.23
C ILE A 254 20.05 15.19 -30.76
N GLU A 255 20.26 16.39 -31.30
CA GLU A 255 21.29 17.31 -30.84
C GLU A 255 20.92 17.91 -29.49
N MET A 256 21.62 17.50 -28.43
CA MET A 256 21.36 17.98 -27.06
C MET A 256 22.20 19.22 -26.74
N LYS A 257 21.58 20.41 -26.70
CA LYS A 257 22.22 21.69 -26.33
C LYS A 257 22.08 22.04 -24.83
N GLY A 258 21.67 21.08 -24.03
CA GLY A 258 21.38 21.18 -22.60
C GLY A 258 20.03 20.57 -22.25
N MET A 259 19.71 20.50 -20.95
CA MET A 259 18.49 19.85 -20.46
C MET A 259 17.20 20.49 -21.00
N THR A 260 17.24 21.80 -21.32
CA THR A 260 16.08 22.49 -21.92
C THR A 260 15.69 21.96 -23.30
N THR A 261 16.59 21.26 -24.01
CA THR A 261 16.26 20.58 -25.27
C THR A 261 15.12 19.59 -25.08
N LEU A 262 15.09 18.91 -23.94
CA LEU A 262 14.10 17.86 -23.63
C LEU A 262 12.70 18.41 -23.28
N LEU A 263 12.58 19.73 -23.16
CA LEU A 263 11.28 20.40 -22.94
C LEU A 263 10.65 20.89 -24.25
N LYS A 264 11.33 20.75 -25.38
CA LYS A 264 10.85 21.29 -26.67
C LYS A 264 9.86 20.33 -27.33
N PRO A 265 8.78 20.85 -27.95
CA PRO A 265 7.82 20.03 -28.71
C PRO A 265 8.47 19.17 -29.80
N ASP A 266 9.46 19.71 -30.52
CA ASP A 266 10.16 18.98 -31.59
C ASP A 266 10.93 17.77 -31.02
N THR A 267 11.50 17.90 -29.82
CA THR A 267 12.17 16.78 -29.15
C THR A 267 11.18 15.70 -28.76
N HIS A 268 10.02 16.08 -28.24
CA HIS A 268 8.94 15.11 -27.97
C HIS A 268 8.52 14.36 -29.22
N GLN A 269 8.36 15.06 -30.33
CA GLN A 269 7.99 14.46 -31.63
C GLN A 269 9.09 13.53 -32.14
N ALA A 270 10.35 13.92 -32.04
CA ALA A 270 11.49 13.09 -32.45
C ALA A 270 11.57 11.79 -31.65
N VAL A 271 11.45 11.87 -30.31
CA VAL A 271 11.40 10.69 -29.44
C VAL A 271 10.21 9.80 -29.77
N ALA A 272 9.02 10.38 -29.92
CA ALA A 272 7.81 9.63 -30.27
C ALA A 272 7.97 8.89 -31.63
N THR A 273 8.50 9.55 -32.63
CA THR A 273 8.75 8.97 -33.98
C THR A 273 9.77 7.84 -33.91
N PHE A 274 10.89 8.04 -33.19
CA PHE A 274 11.91 7.01 -33.02
C PHE A 274 11.35 5.76 -32.35
N VAL A 275 10.64 5.94 -31.24
CA VAL A 275 10.05 4.85 -30.45
C VAL A 275 8.97 4.11 -31.24
N ALA A 276 8.09 4.82 -31.93
CA ALA A 276 7.03 4.21 -32.76
C ALA A 276 7.60 3.34 -33.90
N GLY A 277 8.81 3.62 -34.35
CA GLY A 277 9.54 2.84 -35.35
C GLY A 277 10.17 1.53 -34.84
N LYS A 278 10.11 1.24 -33.54
CA LYS A 278 10.80 0.11 -32.88
C LYS A 278 9.82 -0.88 -32.27
N THR A 279 10.24 -2.13 -32.18
CA THR A 279 9.57 -3.14 -31.34
C THR A 279 10.07 -3.08 -29.90
N ARG A 280 9.33 -3.64 -28.96
CA ARG A 280 9.76 -3.76 -27.55
C ARG A 280 11.14 -4.39 -27.43
N ALA A 281 11.37 -5.53 -28.08
CA ALA A 281 12.67 -6.21 -28.05
C ALA A 281 13.84 -5.36 -28.58
N GLN A 282 13.58 -4.50 -29.61
CA GLN A 282 14.58 -3.57 -30.08
C GLN A 282 14.87 -2.44 -29.09
N LEU A 283 13.83 -1.96 -28.39
CA LEU A 283 13.97 -0.93 -27.35
C LEU A 283 14.69 -1.48 -26.11
N ASP A 284 14.34 -2.69 -25.67
CA ASP A 284 15.02 -3.34 -24.54
C ASP A 284 16.52 -3.53 -24.82
N LYS A 285 16.87 -3.98 -26.03
CA LYS A 285 18.27 -4.09 -26.44
C LYS A 285 19.01 -2.76 -26.48
N LEU A 286 18.37 -1.68 -26.97
CA LEU A 286 18.96 -0.35 -26.96
C LEU A 286 19.17 0.17 -25.53
N ALA A 287 18.21 -0.08 -24.63
CA ALA A 287 18.33 0.29 -23.25
C ALA A 287 19.55 -0.34 -22.57
N GLU A 288 19.73 -1.65 -22.77
CA GLU A 288 20.85 -2.41 -22.22
C GLU A 288 22.20 -1.94 -22.81
N GLN A 289 22.26 -1.71 -24.14
CA GLN A 289 23.49 -1.32 -24.81
C GLN A 289 23.98 0.11 -24.49
N HIS A 290 23.06 1.01 -24.17
CA HIS A 290 23.34 2.43 -24.01
C HIS A 290 23.02 2.97 -22.62
N ASP A 291 22.70 2.10 -21.65
CA ASP A 291 22.35 2.46 -20.27
C ASP A 291 21.23 3.50 -20.22
N ILE A 292 20.13 3.25 -20.98
CA ILE A 292 18.97 4.15 -21.00
C ILE A 292 17.88 3.57 -20.10
N PRO A 293 17.43 4.28 -19.04
CA PRO A 293 16.37 3.80 -18.19
C PRO A 293 15.02 3.83 -18.92
N LEU A 294 14.63 2.68 -19.46
CA LEU A 294 13.32 2.44 -20.05
C LEU A 294 12.82 1.03 -19.70
N HIS A 295 11.51 0.87 -19.75
CA HIS A 295 10.84 -0.42 -19.56
C HIS A 295 9.71 -0.57 -20.58
N THR A 296 9.71 -1.68 -21.33
CA THR A 296 8.69 -1.94 -22.33
C THR A 296 7.49 -2.68 -21.73
N MET A 297 6.31 -2.37 -22.22
CA MET A 297 5.02 -2.91 -21.77
C MET A 297 4.20 -3.40 -22.96
N ALA A 298 3.37 -4.41 -22.74
CA ALA A 298 2.40 -4.90 -23.70
C ALA A 298 1.32 -3.85 -24.01
#